data_de4e98d49e8f92a2aec9b926c95e245f
#
_entry.id   de4e98d49e8f92a2aec9b926c95e245f
#
_cell.length_a   1.000
_cell.length_b   1.000
_cell.length_c   1.000
_cell.angle_alpha   90.00
_cell.angle_beta   90.00
_cell.angle_gamma   90.00
#
_symmetry.space_group_name_H-M   'P 1'
#
loop_
_entity.id
_entity.type
_entity.pdbx_description
1 polymer ?
#
loop_
_entity_poly.entity_id
_entity_poly.type
_entity_poly.pdbx_seq_one_letter_code
_entity_poly.pdbx_strand_id
1 'polypeptide(L)' 'MNQEVEKFADYLIEWIVSKNDMEFDRQTEFNIVRMIVDCVELYEKEV' A
#
# COMPACT_ATOMS: atom_id res chain seq x y z
N MET A 1 7.85 -1.38 12.49
CA MET A 1 6.96 -1.35 11.34
C MET A 1 6.90 -2.71 10.68
N ASN A 2 5.75 -3.11 10.21
CA ASN A 2 5.54 -4.47 9.72
C ASN A 2 5.93 -4.60 8.24
N GLN A 3 7.05 -5.27 7.97
CA GLN A 3 7.55 -5.45 6.62
C GLN A 3 6.56 -6.25 5.75
N GLU A 4 5.78 -7.12 6.37
CA GLU A 4 4.80 -7.91 5.63
C GLU A 4 3.70 -7.03 5.08
N VAL A 5 3.28 -6.01 5.85
CA VAL A 5 2.28 -5.07 5.38
C VAL A 5 2.81 -4.26 4.21
N GLU A 6 4.08 -3.86 4.28
CA GLU A 6 4.69 -3.12 3.18
C GLU A 6 4.77 -3.97 1.91
N LYS A 7 5.11 -5.25 2.05
CA LYS A 7 5.12 -6.16 0.90
C LYS A 7 3.73 -6.30 0.30
N PHE A 8 2.73 -6.45 1.16
CA PHE A 8 1.35 -6.55 0.70
C PHE A 8 0.95 -5.29 -0.06
N ALA A 9 1.33 -4.13 0.45
CA ALA A 9 1.02 -2.87 -0.20
C ALA A 9 1.65 -2.79 -1.59
N ASP A 10 2.89 -3.27 -1.73
CA ASP A 10 3.56 -3.29 -3.02
C ASP A 10 2.82 -4.18 -4.02
N TYR A 11 2.39 -5.35 -3.58
CA TYR A 11 1.60 -6.25 -4.44
C TYR A 11 0.27 -5.61 -4.83
N LEU A 12 -0.36 -4.94 -3.88
CA LEU A 12 -1.63 -4.28 -4.15
C LEU A 12 -1.48 -3.20 -5.21
N ILE A 13 -0.41 -2.41 -5.12
CA ILE A 13 -0.11 -1.39 -6.10
C ILE A 13 0.10 -2.01 -7.48
N GLU A 14 0.88 -3.08 -7.56
CA GLU A 14 1.11 -3.78 -8.82
C GLU A 14 -0.19 -4.30 -9.40
N TRP A 15 -1.05 -4.83 -8.55
CA TRP A 15 -2.34 -5.34 -8.98
C TRP A 15 -3.21 -4.22 -9.58
N ILE A 16 -3.26 -3.06 -8.90
CA ILE A 16 -4.04 -1.92 -9.36
C ILE A 16 -3.51 -1.42 -10.70
N VAL A 17 -2.20 -1.28 -10.80
CA VAL A 17 -1.56 -0.83 -12.04
C VAL A 17 -1.89 -1.78 -13.19
N SER A 18 -1.79 -3.07 -12.94
CA SER A 18 -2.04 -4.09 -13.95
C SER A 18 -3.49 -4.10 -14.40
N LYS A 19 -4.42 -3.97 -13.46
CA LYS A 19 -5.85 -4.07 -13.76
C LYS A 19 -6.40 -2.82 -14.46
N ASN A 20 -5.82 -1.67 -14.17
CA ASN A 20 -6.36 -0.40 -14.66
C ASN A 20 -5.47 0.27 -15.69
N ASP A 21 -4.41 -0.40 -16.10
CA ASP A 21 -3.45 0.12 -17.07
C ASP A 21 -2.98 1.52 -16.66
N MET A 22 -2.66 1.64 -15.37
CA MET A 22 -2.22 2.89 -14.77
C MET A 22 -0.74 2.81 -14.44
N GLU A 23 -0.13 3.98 -14.30
CA GLU A 23 1.23 4.08 -13.81
C GLU A 23 1.27 5.09 -12.68
N PHE A 24 2.06 4.77 -11.64
CA PHE A 24 2.30 5.69 -10.54
C PHE A 24 3.77 6.06 -10.52
N ASP A 25 4.07 7.32 -10.23
CA ASP A 25 5.44 7.71 -9.99
C ASP A 25 5.86 7.23 -8.60
N ARG A 26 7.16 7.35 -8.31
CA ARG A 26 7.70 6.85 -7.04
C ARG A 26 7.09 7.55 -5.84
N GLN A 27 6.85 8.86 -5.96
CA GLN A 27 6.28 9.62 -4.86
C GLN A 27 4.87 9.13 -4.54
N THR A 28 4.08 8.90 -5.58
CA THR A 28 2.72 8.40 -5.42
C THR A 28 2.72 7.00 -4.82
N GLU A 29 3.59 6.12 -5.31
CA GLU A 29 3.70 4.77 -4.76
C GLU A 29 4.04 4.80 -3.28
N PHE A 30 5.01 5.65 -2.91
CA PHE A 30 5.42 5.78 -1.52
C PHE A 30 4.25 6.25 -0.65
N ASN A 31 3.51 7.23 -1.13
CA ASN A 31 2.36 7.75 -0.40
C ASN A 31 1.29 6.68 -0.20
N ILE A 32 1.02 5.88 -1.24
CA ILE A 32 0.02 4.82 -1.16
C ILE A 32 0.46 3.76 -0.14
N VAL A 33 1.72 3.36 -0.18
CA VAL A 33 2.25 2.39 0.78
C VAL A 33 2.07 2.91 2.21
N ARG A 34 2.42 4.17 2.44
CA ARG A 34 2.26 4.77 3.76
C ARG A 34 0.81 4.79 4.21
N MET A 35 -0.09 5.11 3.30
CA MET A 35 -1.52 5.14 3.61
C MET A 35 -2.03 3.75 3.99
N ILE A 36 -1.58 2.73 3.28
CA ILE A 36 -2.00 1.36 3.58
C ILE A 36 -1.47 0.92 4.94
N VAL A 37 -0.21 1.21 5.23
CA VAL A 37 0.39 0.87 6.52
C VAL A 37 -0.35 1.57 7.65
N ASP A 38 -0.63 2.86 7.49
CA ASP A 38 -1.35 3.62 8.50
C ASP A 38 -2.75 3.05 8.73
N CYS A 39 -3.41 2.66 7.65
CA CYS A 39 -4.75 2.09 7.74
C CYS A 39 -4.75 0.78 8.52
N VAL A 40 -3.77 -0.07 8.26
CA VAL A 40 -3.64 -1.34 8.97
C VAL A 40 -3.37 -1.10 10.46
N GLU A 41 -2.51 -0.13 10.76
CA GLU A 41 -2.21 0.19 12.15
C GLU A 41 -3.45 0.68 12.90
N LEU A 42 -4.26 1.51 12.25
CA LEU A 42 -5.51 1.97 12.85
C LEU A 42 -6.47 0.80 13.08
N TYR A 43 -6.56 -0.09 12.12
CA TYR A 43 -7.41 -1.26 12.24
C TYR A 43 -6.99 -2.12 13.42
N GLU A 44 -5.70 -2.35 13.56
CA GLU A 44 -5.17 -3.18 14.64
C GLU A 44 -5.43 -2.57 16.02
N LYS A 45 -5.44 -1.25 16.11
CA LYS A 45 -5.73 -0.57 17.37
C LYS A 45 -7.17 -0.78 17.83
N GLU A 46 -8.07 -0.92 16.89
CA GLU A 46 -9.49 -1.08 17.20
C GLU A 46 -9.88 -2.52 17.52
N VAL A 47 -9.03 -3.43 17.13
CA VAL A 47 -9.23 -4.86 17.42
C VAL A 47 -8.54 -5.24 18.72
#